data_122d7d7e579f576b412102bb2174b6f5
#
_entry.id   122d7d7e579f576b412102bb2174b6f5
#
_cell.length_a   1.000
_cell.length_b   1.000
_cell.length_c   1.000
_cell.angle_alpha   90.00
_cell.angle_beta   90.00
_cell.angle_gamma   90.00
#
_symmetry.space_group_name_H-M   'P 1'
#
loop_
_entity.id
_entity.type
_entity.pdbx_description
1 polymer ?
#
loop_
_entity_poly.entity_id
_entity_poly.type
_entity_poly.pdbx_seq_one_letter_code
_entity_poly.pdbx_strand_id
1 'polypeptide(L)'
;MIPAHSVSQKLFLCIDDDPAILSYKKALLERSRYSVITAASAQQGLGLVTMYTFDAVLLDYEMPGMNGCDVAAEMKRVRPELAVILLSGSEVPTYALAMVDAFIPKLEASRALLPAIAALCTGIRYPRQKQEGFSHSRSRQNDETSDKPGDLQR
;
A
#
# COMPACT_ATOMS: atom_id res chain seq x y z
N MET A 1 44.19 -4.25 -7.17
CA MET A 1 43.11 -4.25 -6.21
C MET A 1 42.02 -3.36 -6.76
N ILE A 2 40.96 -3.92 -7.27
CA ILE A 2 39.78 -3.17 -7.67
C ILE A 2 39.00 -2.87 -6.36
N PRO A 3 38.72 -1.60 -6.02
CA PRO A 3 37.94 -1.32 -4.84
C PRO A 3 36.58 -1.99 -5.04
N ALA A 4 36.19 -2.86 -4.09
CA ALA A 4 34.85 -3.36 -4.05
C ALA A 4 33.94 -2.13 -3.99
N HIS A 5 33.17 -1.90 -5.05
CA HIS A 5 32.11 -0.92 -4.99
C HIS A 5 31.21 -1.34 -3.84
N SER A 6 31.30 -0.62 -2.74
CA SER A 6 30.34 -0.73 -1.66
C SER A 6 28.98 -0.45 -2.29
N VAL A 7 28.24 -1.50 -2.62
CA VAL A 7 26.86 -1.36 -3.03
C VAL A 7 26.16 -0.80 -1.80
N SER A 8 25.86 0.50 -1.84
CA SER A 8 25.13 1.16 -0.76
C SER A 8 23.86 0.37 -0.52
N GLN A 9 23.73 -0.18 0.68
CA GLN A 9 22.60 -0.98 1.05
C GLN A 9 21.35 -0.09 1.01
N LYS A 10 20.32 -0.51 0.27
CA LYS A 10 19.06 0.22 0.16
C LYS A 10 18.37 0.30 1.51
N LEU A 11 17.84 1.47 1.85
CA LEU A 11 17.13 1.74 3.11
C LEU A 11 15.64 1.93 2.86
N PHE A 12 14.83 1.15 3.55
CA PHE A 12 13.38 1.20 3.47
C PHE A 12 12.76 1.63 4.79
N LEU A 13 11.64 2.33 4.69
CA LEU A 13 10.77 2.63 5.81
C LEU A 13 9.51 1.77 5.72
N CYS A 14 9.17 1.05 6.77
CA CYS A 14 7.91 0.33 6.89
C CYS A 14 7.01 1.01 7.90
N ILE A 15 5.81 1.36 7.51
CA ILE A 15 4.81 2.02 8.36
C ILE A 15 3.56 1.15 8.44
N ASP A 16 3.23 0.72 9.64
CA ASP A 16 2.07 -0.10 9.93
C ASP A 16 1.78 0.02 11.44
N ASP A 17 0.52 0.05 11.85
CA ASP A 17 0.14 0.11 13.26
C ASP A 17 0.17 -1.26 13.96
N ASP A 18 0.29 -2.35 13.21
CA ASP A 18 0.42 -3.70 13.75
C ASP A 18 1.90 -4.08 13.92
N PRO A 19 2.39 -4.24 15.17
CA PRO A 19 3.79 -4.56 15.42
C PRO A 19 4.21 -5.94 14.88
N ALA A 20 3.31 -6.90 14.79
CA ALA A 20 3.60 -8.22 14.22
C ALA A 20 3.84 -8.13 12.72
N ILE A 21 3.04 -7.34 12.02
CA ILE A 21 3.20 -7.08 10.59
C ILE A 21 4.50 -6.30 10.33
N LEU A 22 4.83 -5.30 11.14
CA LEU A 22 6.10 -4.59 11.04
C LEU A 22 7.30 -5.52 11.20
N SER A 23 7.27 -6.40 12.20
CA SER A 23 8.33 -7.38 12.43
C SER A 23 8.49 -8.34 11.26
N TYR A 24 7.38 -8.80 10.68
CA TYR A 24 7.39 -9.67 9.50
C TYR A 24 7.99 -8.97 8.28
N LYS A 25 7.53 -7.75 7.96
CA LYS A 25 8.05 -6.95 6.85
C LYS A 25 9.55 -6.69 6.99
N LYS A 26 9.96 -6.29 8.21
CA LYS A 26 11.38 -6.05 8.52
C LYS A 26 12.21 -7.30 8.28
N ALA A 27 11.82 -8.44 8.83
CA ALA A 27 12.55 -9.70 8.66
C ALA A 27 12.64 -10.12 7.19
N LEU A 28 11.54 -9.98 6.43
CA LEU A 28 11.49 -10.31 4.99
C LEU A 28 12.50 -9.48 4.19
N LEU A 29 12.53 -8.16 4.43
CA LEU A 29 13.40 -7.24 3.71
C LEU A 29 14.87 -7.40 4.11
N GLU A 30 15.15 -7.57 5.39
CA GLU A 30 16.52 -7.78 5.89
C GLU A 30 17.13 -9.08 5.37
N ARG A 31 16.34 -10.14 5.23
CA ARG A 31 16.77 -11.40 4.57
C ARG A 31 17.15 -11.19 3.10
N SER A 32 16.58 -10.19 2.46
CA SER A 32 16.88 -9.79 1.09
C SER A 32 17.99 -8.72 1.01
N ARG A 33 18.72 -8.51 2.11
CA ARG A 33 19.85 -7.58 2.26
C ARG A 33 19.50 -6.11 2.12
N TYR A 34 18.27 -5.74 2.49
CA TYR A 34 17.86 -4.35 2.65
C TYR A 34 17.98 -3.92 4.11
N SER A 35 18.23 -2.64 4.34
CA SER A 35 18.13 -2.03 5.66
C SER A 35 16.71 -1.50 5.87
N VAL A 36 16.17 -1.65 7.08
CA VAL A 36 14.77 -1.29 7.37
C VAL A 36 14.69 -0.48 8.67
N ILE A 37 13.98 0.63 8.59
CA ILE A 37 13.48 1.36 9.76
C ILE A 37 11.96 1.18 9.79
N THR A 38 11.40 1.01 10.97
CA THR A 38 9.96 0.82 11.17
C THR A 38 9.34 1.99 11.90
N ALA A 39 8.09 2.30 11.57
CA ALA A 39 7.27 3.27 12.26
C ALA A 39 5.89 2.66 12.55
N ALA A 40 5.41 2.84 13.77
CA ALA A 40 4.13 2.30 14.22
C ALA A 40 2.95 3.26 13.99
N SER A 41 3.21 4.43 13.44
CA SER A 41 2.19 5.44 13.14
C SER A 41 2.59 6.30 11.94
N ALA A 42 1.59 6.92 11.32
CA ALA A 42 1.80 7.88 10.24
C ALA A 42 2.69 9.04 10.69
N GLN A 43 2.42 9.60 11.87
CA GLN A 43 3.18 10.73 12.41
C GLN A 43 4.65 10.39 12.62
N GLN A 44 4.95 9.22 13.18
CA GLN A 44 6.32 8.75 13.34
C GLN A 44 7.01 8.57 11.98
N GLY A 45 6.32 7.98 11.01
CA GLY A 45 6.83 7.78 9.65
C GLY A 45 7.14 9.09 8.94
N LEU A 46 6.26 10.08 9.03
CA LEU A 46 6.48 11.42 8.48
C LEU A 46 7.70 12.11 9.10
N GLY A 47 7.88 11.99 10.41
CA GLY A 47 9.08 12.50 11.09
C GLY A 47 10.36 11.85 10.58
N LEU A 48 10.35 10.54 10.38
CA LEU A 48 11.52 9.80 9.88
C LEU A 48 11.88 10.19 8.43
N VAL A 49 10.91 10.46 7.58
CA VAL A 49 11.14 10.93 6.19
C VAL A 49 11.85 12.29 6.14
N THR A 50 11.68 13.13 7.14
CA THR A 50 12.43 14.39 7.23
C THR A 50 13.86 14.20 7.68
N MET A 51 14.16 13.14 8.43
CA MET A 51 15.46 12.87 9.04
C MET A 51 16.36 11.97 8.18
N TYR A 52 15.77 11.04 7.43
CA TYR A 52 16.49 10.04 6.66
C TYR A 52 16.10 10.11 5.18
N THR A 53 17.03 9.72 4.32
CA THR A 53 16.76 9.50 2.89
C THR A 53 16.48 8.02 2.67
N PHE A 54 15.23 7.69 2.38
CA PHE A 54 14.80 6.32 2.07
C PHE A 54 14.77 6.08 0.56
N ASP A 55 15.07 4.85 0.16
CA ASP A 55 14.89 4.40 -1.23
C ASP A 55 13.42 4.14 -1.55
N ALA A 56 12.67 3.62 -0.60
CA ALA A 56 11.21 3.49 -0.69
C ALA A 56 10.55 3.39 0.69
N VAL A 57 9.25 3.63 0.70
CA VAL A 57 8.37 3.46 1.87
C VAL A 57 7.33 2.39 1.57
N LEU A 58 7.18 1.44 2.49
CA LEU A 58 6.06 0.51 2.54
C LEU A 58 5.03 1.06 3.51
N LEU A 59 3.88 1.41 3.01
CA LEU A 59 2.86 2.14 3.74
C LEU A 59 1.56 1.35 3.80
N ASP A 60 1.05 1.09 5.00
CA ASP A 60 -0.28 0.54 5.19
C ASP A 60 -1.34 1.60 4.89
N TYR A 61 -2.38 1.22 4.15
CA TYR A 61 -3.50 2.11 3.86
C TYR A 61 -4.43 2.29 5.06
N GLU A 62 -4.71 1.19 5.77
CA GLU A 62 -5.59 1.19 6.91
C GLU A 62 -4.83 1.45 8.21
N MET A 63 -4.73 2.71 8.62
CA MET A 63 -4.16 3.11 9.90
C MET A 63 -5.09 4.04 10.66
N PRO A 64 -5.08 3.99 12.01
CA PRO A 64 -5.85 4.94 12.81
C PRO A 64 -5.44 6.39 12.56
N GLY A 65 -6.42 7.26 12.46
CA GLY A 65 -6.26 8.70 12.34
C GLY A 65 -6.05 9.18 10.90
N MET A 66 -4.94 8.85 10.27
CA MET A 66 -4.59 9.30 8.93
C MET A 66 -4.50 8.11 7.97
N ASN A 67 -5.25 8.13 6.88
CA ASN A 67 -5.18 7.03 5.91
C ASN A 67 -3.87 7.08 5.09
N GLY A 68 -3.50 5.94 4.48
CA GLY A 68 -2.25 5.83 3.75
C GLY A 68 -2.11 6.81 2.58
N CYS A 69 -3.21 7.26 1.99
CA CYS A 69 -3.14 8.22 0.88
C CYS A 69 -2.73 9.60 1.32
N ASP A 70 -3.28 10.06 2.44
CA ASP A 70 -2.94 11.36 3.01
C ASP A 70 -1.48 11.35 3.48
N VAL A 71 -1.03 10.24 4.05
CA VAL A 71 0.38 10.04 4.43
C VAL A 71 1.29 10.07 3.20
N ALA A 72 0.93 9.36 2.12
CA ALA A 72 1.69 9.33 0.88
C ALA A 72 1.79 10.73 0.25
N ALA A 73 0.67 11.47 0.22
CA ALA A 73 0.64 12.83 -0.30
C ALA A 73 1.57 13.76 0.48
N GLU A 74 1.55 13.69 1.80
CA GLU A 74 2.42 14.48 2.65
C GLU A 74 3.91 14.09 2.48
N MET A 75 4.21 12.80 2.37
CA MET A 75 5.56 12.33 2.09
C MET A 75 6.08 12.84 0.75
N LYS A 76 5.26 12.79 -0.30
CA LYS A 76 5.60 13.32 -1.62
C LYS A 76 5.79 14.83 -1.63
N ARG A 77 5.07 15.55 -0.77
CA ARG A 77 5.26 17.00 -0.60
C ARG A 77 6.65 17.30 -0.02
N VAL A 78 7.11 16.52 0.95
CA VAL A 78 8.42 16.69 1.60
C VAL A 78 9.56 16.13 0.75
N ARG A 79 9.34 14.98 0.13
CA ARG A 79 10.31 14.24 -0.72
C ARG A 79 9.62 13.80 -2.01
N PRO A 80 9.57 14.65 -3.05
CA PRO A 80 8.86 14.32 -4.30
C PRO A 80 9.39 13.07 -5.02
N GLU A 81 10.67 12.75 -4.85
CA GLU A 81 11.34 11.60 -5.46
C GLU A 81 11.15 10.28 -4.69
N LEU A 82 10.61 10.33 -3.47
CA LEU A 82 10.43 9.16 -2.62
C LEU A 82 9.44 8.18 -3.25
N ALA A 83 9.87 6.95 -3.47
CA ALA A 83 8.99 5.89 -3.92
C ALA A 83 8.11 5.40 -2.76
N VAL A 84 6.80 5.32 -3.00
CA VAL A 84 5.82 4.86 -2.02
C VAL A 84 5.09 3.63 -2.55
N ILE A 85 5.16 2.54 -1.80
CA ILE A 85 4.43 1.30 -2.03
C ILE A 85 3.28 1.23 -1.02
N LEU A 86 2.05 1.28 -1.50
CA LEU A 86 0.86 1.19 -0.67
C LEU A 86 0.40 -0.26 -0.55
N LEU A 87 0.14 -0.71 0.67
CA LEU A 87 -0.45 -2.03 0.95
C LEU A 87 -1.84 -1.84 1.55
N SER A 88 -2.82 -2.60 1.07
CA SER A 88 -4.19 -2.56 1.60
C SER A 88 -4.84 -3.93 1.58
N GLY A 89 -5.63 -4.21 2.61
CA GLY A 89 -6.54 -5.35 2.68
C GLY A 89 -7.91 -5.06 2.08
N SER A 90 -8.19 -3.79 1.79
CA SER A 90 -9.45 -3.32 1.22
C SER A 90 -9.23 -2.60 -0.11
N GLU A 91 -10.35 -2.29 -0.77
CA GLU A 91 -10.33 -1.49 -1.99
C GLU A 91 -9.85 -0.06 -1.71
N VAL A 92 -8.98 0.44 -2.56
CA VAL A 92 -8.40 1.79 -2.46
C VAL A 92 -8.98 2.65 -3.57
N PRO A 93 -9.45 3.87 -3.27
CA PRO A 93 -9.97 4.77 -4.30
C PRO A 93 -8.96 5.05 -5.40
N THR A 94 -9.42 5.16 -6.64
CA THR A 94 -8.55 5.36 -7.82
C THR A 94 -7.65 6.58 -7.70
N TYR A 95 -8.15 7.68 -7.10
CA TYR A 95 -7.33 8.88 -6.90
C TYR A 95 -6.14 8.63 -5.97
N ALA A 96 -6.30 7.73 -5.01
CA ALA A 96 -5.25 7.36 -4.07
C ALA A 96 -4.12 6.58 -4.76
N LEU A 97 -4.46 5.75 -5.73
CA LEU A 97 -3.49 5.02 -6.53
C LEU A 97 -2.60 5.95 -7.36
N ALA A 98 -3.10 7.14 -7.70
CA ALA A 98 -2.32 8.15 -8.41
C ALA A 98 -1.22 8.78 -7.54
N MET A 99 -1.37 8.72 -6.22
CA MET A 99 -0.45 9.30 -5.24
C MET A 99 0.74 8.38 -4.88
N VAL A 100 0.73 7.14 -5.34
CA VAL A 100 1.73 6.13 -4.98
C VAL A 100 2.40 5.54 -6.23
N ASP A 101 3.60 4.97 -6.05
CA ASP A 101 4.37 4.39 -7.14
C ASP A 101 4.00 2.92 -7.40
N ALA A 102 3.54 2.22 -6.38
CA ALA A 102 3.02 0.86 -6.48
C ALA A 102 1.90 0.63 -5.46
N PHE A 103 0.98 -0.25 -5.81
CA PHE A 103 -0.08 -0.75 -4.93
C PHE A 103 -0.04 -2.27 -4.90
N ILE A 104 -0.10 -2.83 -3.70
CA ILE A 104 -0.09 -4.28 -3.49
C ILE A 104 -1.23 -4.65 -2.54
N PRO A 105 -2.18 -5.48 -2.98
CA PRO A 105 -3.16 -6.08 -2.08
C PRO A 105 -2.44 -6.91 -0.99
N LYS A 106 -2.85 -6.78 0.27
CA LYS A 106 -2.20 -7.51 1.39
C LYS A 106 -2.15 -9.03 1.18
N LEU A 107 -3.16 -9.60 0.53
CA LEU A 107 -3.19 -11.03 0.19
C LEU A 107 -2.09 -11.45 -0.79
N GLU A 108 -1.56 -10.52 -1.57
CA GLU A 108 -0.51 -10.77 -2.55
C GLU A 108 0.88 -10.37 -2.07
N ALA A 109 0.97 -9.72 -0.90
CA ALA A 109 2.22 -9.14 -0.41
C ALA A 109 3.37 -10.15 -0.32
N SER A 110 3.11 -11.39 0.08
CA SER A 110 4.14 -12.43 0.21
C SER A 110 4.88 -12.74 -1.10
N ARG A 111 4.23 -12.58 -2.23
CA ARG A 111 4.82 -12.86 -3.56
C ARG A 111 5.13 -11.61 -4.38
N ALA A 112 4.41 -10.51 -4.14
CA ALA A 112 4.49 -9.31 -4.97
C ALA A 112 5.44 -8.24 -4.40
N LEU A 113 5.69 -8.24 -3.09
CA LEU A 113 6.42 -7.16 -2.43
C LEU A 113 7.88 -7.06 -2.88
N LEU A 114 8.63 -8.14 -2.84
CA LEU A 114 10.04 -8.12 -3.24
C LEU A 114 10.23 -7.80 -4.73
N PRO A 115 9.45 -8.36 -5.67
CA PRO A 115 9.52 -7.95 -7.08
C PRO A 115 9.19 -6.47 -7.30
N ALA A 116 8.20 -5.92 -6.58
CA ALA A 116 7.85 -4.51 -6.68
C ALA A 116 8.98 -3.60 -6.19
N ILE A 117 9.59 -3.93 -5.07
CA ILE A 117 10.75 -3.23 -4.52
C ILE A 117 11.91 -3.26 -5.51
N ALA A 118 12.25 -4.42 -6.05
CA ALA A 118 13.33 -4.57 -7.01
C ALA A 118 13.09 -3.72 -8.27
N ALA A 119 11.87 -3.69 -8.80
CA ALA A 119 11.50 -2.88 -9.95
C ALA A 119 11.68 -1.37 -9.65
N LEU A 120 11.19 -0.89 -8.51
CA LEU A 120 11.31 0.51 -8.13
C LEU A 120 12.76 0.94 -7.88
N CYS A 121 13.58 0.07 -7.30
CA CYS A 121 15.01 0.35 -7.08
C CYS A 121 15.82 0.41 -8.38
N THR A 122 15.33 -0.19 -9.45
CA THR A 122 15.97 -0.14 -10.79
C THR A 122 15.38 0.95 -11.69
N GLY A 123 14.44 1.76 -11.18
CA GLY A 123 13.78 2.81 -11.95
C GLY A 123 12.71 2.29 -12.93
N ILE A 124 12.38 1.01 -12.87
CA ILE A 124 11.29 0.41 -13.65
C ILE A 124 9.98 0.71 -12.96
N ARG A 125 9.01 1.26 -13.69
CA ARG A 125 7.66 1.43 -13.16
C ARG A 125 7.05 0.06 -12.93
N TYR A 126 6.68 -0.22 -11.69
CA TYR A 126 5.92 -1.41 -11.36
C TYR A 126 4.51 -1.28 -11.95
N PRO A 127 4.01 -2.30 -12.67
CA PRO A 127 2.68 -2.22 -13.23
C PRO A 127 1.66 -1.94 -12.14
N ARG A 128 0.89 -0.86 -12.29
CA ARG A 128 -0.26 -0.62 -11.43
C ARG A 128 -1.25 -1.72 -11.71
N GLN A 129 -1.37 -2.68 -10.81
CA GLN A 129 -2.36 -3.73 -10.95
C GLN A 129 -3.75 -3.07 -10.94
N LYS A 130 -4.50 -3.31 -12.02
CA LYS A 130 -5.93 -3.02 -12.01
C LYS A 130 -6.53 -3.84 -10.86
N GLN A 131 -7.40 -3.23 -10.09
CA GLN A 131 -8.18 -3.92 -9.04
C GLN A 131 -9.22 -4.83 -9.71
N GLU A 132 -8.77 -5.88 -10.38
CA GLU A 132 -9.64 -6.89 -10.94
C GLU A 132 -9.83 -7.96 -9.85
N GLY A 133 -10.93 -7.86 -9.09
CA GLY A 133 -11.25 -8.91 -8.14
C GLY A 133 -12.26 -8.61 -7.04
N PHE A 134 -12.66 -7.39 -6.81
CA PHE A 134 -13.81 -7.14 -5.93
C PHE A 134 -15.10 -7.11 -6.74
N SER A 135 -15.57 -8.30 -7.19
CA SER A 135 -16.92 -8.41 -7.73
C SER A 135 -17.91 -8.22 -6.55
N HIS A 136 -18.57 -7.10 -6.55
CA HIS A 136 -19.77 -6.91 -5.75
C HIS A 136 -20.81 -7.92 -6.22
N SER A 137 -21.01 -8.97 -5.45
CA SER A 137 -22.27 -9.73 -5.51
C SER A 137 -23.37 -8.81 -5.02
N ARG A 138 -23.90 -7.99 -5.91
CA ARG A 138 -25.19 -7.36 -5.65
C ARG A 138 -26.24 -8.47 -5.65
N SER A 139 -26.64 -8.88 -4.45
CA SER A 139 -27.87 -9.60 -4.23
C SER A 139 -29.00 -8.74 -4.80
N ARG A 140 -29.52 -9.16 -5.95
CA ARG A 140 -30.80 -8.66 -6.42
C ARG A 140 -31.86 -9.20 -5.46
N GLN A 141 -32.31 -8.38 -4.52
CA GLN A 141 -33.59 -8.57 -3.91
C GLN A 141 -34.65 -8.31 -4.99
N ASN A 142 -35.27 -9.37 -5.42
CA ASN A 142 -36.51 -9.29 -6.18
C ASN A 142 -37.61 -8.76 -5.23
N ASP A 143 -37.97 -7.51 -5.40
CA ASP A 143 -39.27 -7.02 -4.94
C ASP A 143 -40.30 -7.58 -5.90
N GLU A 144 -40.93 -8.69 -5.55
CA GLU A 144 -42.18 -9.12 -6.09
C GLU A 144 -43.30 -8.32 -5.38
N THR A 145 -43.65 -7.19 -5.94
CA THR A 145 -44.94 -6.56 -5.63
C THR A 145 -46.01 -7.33 -6.37
N SER A 146 -46.70 -8.20 -5.63
CA SER A 146 -47.94 -8.82 -6.10
C SER A 146 -49.04 -7.76 -6.13
N ASP A 147 -49.33 -7.36 -7.35
CA ASP A 147 -50.54 -6.61 -7.68
C ASP A 147 -51.76 -7.55 -7.57
N LYS A 148 -52.67 -7.27 -6.66
CA LYS A 148 -53.98 -7.91 -6.63
C LYS A 148 -54.99 -6.94 -7.24
N PRO A 149 -55.70 -7.34 -8.30
CA PRO A 149 -56.79 -6.53 -8.81
C PRO A 149 -58.00 -6.62 -7.87
N GLY A 150 -58.54 -5.46 -7.54
CA GLY A 150 -59.73 -5.32 -6.77
C GLY A 150 -60.94 -5.78 -7.54
N ASP A 151 -61.78 -6.59 -6.88
CA ASP A 151 -63.11 -6.92 -7.33
C ASP A 151 -64.10 -5.79 -7.00
N LEU A 152 -64.69 -5.29 -8.04
CA LEU A 152 -65.89 -4.48 -8.05
C LEU A 152 -67.10 -5.40 -7.89
N GLN A 153 -67.88 -5.23 -6.82
CA GLN A 153 -69.30 -5.51 -6.89
C GLN A 153 -70.07 -4.77 -5.80
N ARG A 154 -70.96 -3.89 -6.29
CA ARG A 154 -72.33 -3.43 -5.82
C ARG A 154 -72.40 -2.62 -4.52
#